data_f445faff0304e30cdf2f18abbdc12ce4
#
_entry.id   f445faff0304e30cdf2f18abbdc12ce4
#
_cell.length_a   1.000
_cell.length_b   1.000
_cell.length_c   1.000
_cell.angle_alpha   90.00
_cell.angle_beta   90.00
_cell.angle_gamma   90.00
#
_symmetry.space_group_name_H-M   'P 1'
#
loop_
_entity.id
_entity.type
_entity.pdbx_description
1 polymer ?
#
loop_
_entity_poly.entity_id
_entity_poly.type
_entity_poly.pdbx_seq_one_letter_code
_entity_poly.pdbx_strand_id
1 'polypeptide(L)'
;MKHAKFVSFTLCGAQTVQRAVKLLPDFRCERYARTADASLSGTSLKRFAQQAMVDCDLIVFVGATGIAVRAVAPYLMGKAYDPAVIVIDEQGKFVIPLLSGHLGGANKIAEILAQGLQAVPVLTTATDGRQVFAVDTWAKAHSCAVLEPEHIKYVSGALLRGETVGVRSAFPIDGLLPAHIDLKNDAESGFTIGFHTDAQPFAHTLHLVPRIAYLGIGCRKGTS
;
A
#
# COMPACT_ATOMS: atom_id res chain seq x y z
N MET A 1 -11.33 9.40 6.58
CA MET A 1 -9.97 9.96 6.73
C MET A 1 -9.08 8.80 7.16
N LYS A 2 -7.97 8.59 6.49
CA LYS A 2 -7.04 7.50 6.82
C LYS A 2 -6.37 7.76 8.17
N HIS A 3 -5.98 6.68 8.86
CA HIS A 3 -5.38 6.75 10.19
C HIS A 3 -3.90 6.39 10.15
N ALA A 4 -3.04 7.23 10.71
CA ALA A 4 -1.60 7.03 10.81
C ALA A 4 -1.10 7.15 12.25
N LYS A 5 -0.22 6.26 12.65
CA LYS A 5 0.48 6.33 13.93
C LYS A 5 1.98 6.45 13.72
N PHE A 6 2.58 7.44 14.37
CA PHE A 6 4.00 7.70 14.36
C PHE A 6 4.61 7.39 15.72
N VAL A 7 5.78 6.75 15.73
CA VAL A 7 6.55 6.50 16.95
C VAL A 7 8.01 6.89 16.77
N SER A 8 8.55 7.60 17.77
CA SER A 8 9.98 7.99 17.84
C SER A 8 10.58 7.61 19.19
N PHE A 9 11.91 7.53 19.23
CA PHE A 9 12.66 7.03 20.40
C PHE A 9 13.66 8.04 20.95
N THR A 10 13.84 9.16 20.26
CA THR A 10 14.79 10.25 20.62
C THR A 10 14.13 11.59 20.40
N LEU A 11 14.69 12.66 20.99
CA LEU A 11 14.24 14.03 20.74
C LEU A 11 14.40 14.43 19.27
N CYS A 12 15.49 14.04 18.63
CA CYS A 12 15.72 14.26 17.19
C CYS A 12 14.64 13.57 16.35
N GLY A 13 14.35 12.31 16.66
CA GLY A 13 13.26 11.58 16.01
C GLY A 13 11.88 12.21 16.22
N ALA A 14 11.60 12.78 17.40
CA ALA A 14 10.35 13.50 17.66
C ALA A 14 10.21 14.76 16.80
N GLN A 15 11.30 15.50 16.56
CA GLN A 15 11.32 16.63 15.62
C GLN A 15 11.06 16.19 14.18
N THR A 16 11.66 15.06 13.76
CA THR A 16 11.41 14.46 12.46
C THR A 16 9.95 14.04 12.30
N VAL A 17 9.32 13.46 13.33
CA VAL A 17 7.87 13.16 13.35
C VAL A 17 7.05 14.45 13.12
N GLN A 18 7.37 15.54 13.80
CA GLN A 18 6.64 16.81 13.64
C GLN A 18 6.69 17.34 12.21
N ARG A 19 7.82 17.17 11.51
CA ARG A 19 7.96 17.53 10.09
C ARG A 19 7.15 16.59 9.21
N ALA A 20 7.27 15.27 9.41
CA ALA A 20 6.64 14.24 8.60
C ALA A 20 5.10 14.30 8.65
N VAL A 21 4.50 14.52 9.82
CA VAL A 21 3.04 14.64 10.00
C VAL A 21 2.43 15.74 9.13
N LYS A 22 3.12 16.87 8.97
CA LYS A 22 2.64 18.00 8.14
C LYS A 22 2.55 17.66 6.65
N LEU A 23 3.24 16.62 6.21
CA LEU A 23 3.28 16.19 4.82
C LEU A 23 2.12 15.24 4.45
N LEU A 24 1.31 14.82 5.43
CA LEU A 24 0.22 13.87 5.25
C LEU A 24 -1.14 14.47 5.70
N PRO A 25 -1.64 15.53 5.02
CA PRO A 25 -2.86 16.23 5.42
C PRO A 25 -4.12 15.36 5.34
N ASP A 26 -4.11 14.31 4.52
CA ASP A 26 -5.23 13.38 4.35
C ASP A 26 -5.30 12.30 5.46
N PHE A 27 -4.33 12.29 6.37
CA PHE A 27 -4.27 11.34 7.47
C PHE A 27 -4.58 12.01 8.81
N ARG A 28 -5.40 11.32 9.62
CA ARG A 28 -5.44 11.58 11.06
C ARG A 28 -4.19 10.98 11.69
N CYS A 29 -3.26 11.82 12.13
CA CYS A 29 -1.96 11.41 12.65
C CYS A 29 -1.92 11.43 14.18
N GLU A 30 -1.61 10.29 14.80
CA GLU A 30 -1.28 10.17 16.22
C GLU A 30 0.24 10.04 16.40
N ARG A 31 0.79 10.67 17.44
CA ARG A 31 2.22 10.74 17.70
C ARG A 31 2.57 10.12 19.05
N TYR A 32 3.52 9.23 19.05
CA TYR A 32 4.05 8.56 20.23
C TYR A 32 5.55 8.82 20.32
N ALA A 33 6.03 9.29 21.47
CA ALA A 33 7.44 9.53 21.71
C ALA A 33 7.90 8.73 22.94
N ARG A 34 8.97 7.96 22.79
CA ARG A 34 9.68 7.33 23.89
C ARG A 34 10.96 8.13 24.16
N THR A 35 10.85 9.20 24.93
CA THR A 35 12.00 9.95 25.44
C THR A 35 12.19 9.66 26.93
N ALA A 36 13.32 10.05 27.51
CA ALA A 36 13.61 9.85 28.94
C ALA A 36 12.47 10.38 29.84
N ASP A 37 11.79 11.44 29.39
CA ASP A 37 10.75 12.16 30.16
C ASP A 37 9.31 11.83 29.72
N ALA A 38 9.11 11.06 28.65
CA ALA A 38 7.81 10.65 28.16
C ALA A 38 7.83 9.16 27.84
N SER A 39 7.25 8.36 28.71
CA SER A 39 6.80 7.03 28.31
C SER A 39 5.86 7.17 27.11
N LEU A 40 5.84 6.19 26.18
CA LEU A 40 4.91 6.08 25.04
C LEU A 40 3.46 6.29 25.51
N SER A 41 3.08 7.53 25.87
CA SER A 41 1.74 7.86 26.39
C SER A 41 1.17 6.77 27.32
N GLY A 42 2.01 6.14 28.19
CA GLY A 42 1.63 5.03 29.09
C GLY A 42 1.52 3.65 28.42
N THR A 43 1.93 3.48 27.15
CA THR A 43 1.88 2.18 26.47
C THR A 43 3.28 1.62 26.17
N SER A 44 3.42 0.30 26.10
CA SER A 44 4.67 -0.34 25.64
C SER A 44 4.74 -0.36 24.12
N LEU A 45 5.97 -0.41 23.54
CA LEU A 45 6.16 -0.55 22.10
C LEU A 45 5.44 -1.78 21.53
N LYS A 46 5.42 -2.88 22.29
CA LYS A 46 4.69 -4.11 21.94
C LYS A 46 3.18 -3.83 21.78
N ARG A 47 2.57 -3.16 22.78
CA ARG A 47 1.15 -2.83 22.75
C ARG A 47 0.83 -1.79 21.65
N PHE A 48 1.70 -0.80 21.46
CA PHE A 48 1.61 0.14 20.36
C PHE A 48 1.54 -0.59 18.99
N ALA A 49 2.52 -1.47 18.71
CA ALA A 49 2.58 -2.21 17.46
C ALA A 49 1.36 -3.13 17.28
N GLN A 50 0.96 -3.86 18.34
CA GLN A 50 -0.23 -4.73 18.31
C GLN A 50 -1.49 -3.97 17.89
N GLN A 51 -1.73 -2.80 18.48
CA GLN A 51 -2.89 -1.97 18.15
C GLN A 51 -2.75 -1.36 16.76
N ALA A 52 -1.60 -0.79 16.44
CA ALA A 52 -1.37 -0.10 15.17
C ALA A 52 -1.49 -1.04 13.95
N MET A 53 -1.06 -2.30 14.07
CA MET A 53 -1.19 -3.30 13.00
C MET A 53 -2.66 -3.67 12.70
N VAL A 54 -3.60 -3.37 13.61
CA VAL A 54 -5.03 -3.68 13.44
C VAL A 54 -5.85 -2.44 13.04
N ASP A 55 -5.53 -1.28 13.61
CA ASP A 55 -6.40 -0.10 13.56
C ASP A 55 -5.89 1.05 12.67
N CYS A 56 -4.74 0.90 12.02
CA CYS A 56 -4.12 1.94 11.20
C CYS A 56 -4.03 1.56 9.72
N ASP A 57 -4.04 2.57 8.86
CA ASP A 57 -3.66 2.44 7.45
C ASP A 57 -2.15 2.62 7.24
N LEU A 58 -1.49 3.35 8.16
CA LEU A 58 -0.07 3.69 8.09
C LEU A 58 0.58 3.70 9.48
N ILE A 59 1.74 3.04 9.58
CA ILE A 59 2.60 3.09 10.76
C ILE A 59 3.96 3.64 10.35
N VAL A 60 4.44 4.67 11.05
CA VAL A 60 5.75 5.27 10.79
C VAL A 60 6.62 5.17 12.04
N PHE A 61 7.71 4.44 11.91
CA PHE A 61 8.76 4.37 12.92
C PHE A 61 9.86 5.38 12.59
N VAL A 62 10.18 6.27 13.50
CA VAL A 62 11.31 7.19 13.35
C VAL A 62 12.43 6.74 14.27
N GLY A 63 13.40 6.04 13.69
CA GLY A 63 14.51 5.40 14.40
C GLY A 63 15.10 4.21 13.63
N ALA A 64 15.76 3.30 14.33
CA ALA A 64 16.42 2.16 13.72
C ALA A 64 15.43 1.13 13.12
N THR A 65 15.66 0.70 11.87
CA THR A 65 14.85 -0.30 11.16
C THR A 65 14.64 -1.59 11.96
N GLY A 66 15.67 -2.07 12.67
CA GLY A 66 15.58 -3.27 13.51
C GLY A 66 14.56 -3.17 14.65
N ILE A 67 14.29 -1.95 15.15
CA ILE A 67 13.24 -1.72 16.15
C ILE A 67 11.87 -1.94 15.51
N ALA A 68 11.63 -1.36 14.34
CA ALA A 68 10.38 -1.52 13.60
C ALA A 68 10.11 -3.00 13.27
N VAL A 69 11.11 -3.70 12.69
CA VAL A 69 10.99 -5.13 12.35
C VAL A 69 10.57 -5.96 13.56
N ARG A 70 11.28 -5.84 14.71
CA ARG A 70 10.94 -6.60 15.92
C ARG A 70 9.57 -6.23 16.49
N ALA A 71 9.14 -4.99 16.31
CA ALA A 71 7.86 -4.53 16.83
C ALA A 71 6.68 -5.11 16.03
N VAL A 72 6.77 -5.15 14.70
CA VAL A 72 5.66 -5.56 13.83
C VAL A 72 5.65 -7.06 13.53
N ALA A 73 6.80 -7.73 13.52
CA ALA A 73 6.93 -9.14 13.11
C ALA A 73 5.93 -10.10 13.78
N PRO A 74 5.62 -9.99 15.09
CA PRO A 74 4.65 -10.88 15.75
C PRO A 74 3.20 -10.72 15.26
N TYR A 75 2.89 -9.67 14.53
CA TYR A 75 1.52 -9.29 14.14
C TYR A 75 1.29 -9.31 12.64
N LEU A 76 2.26 -9.82 11.86
CA LEU A 76 2.13 -9.91 10.40
C LEU A 76 1.05 -10.93 10.02
N MET A 77 0.12 -10.51 9.17
CA MET A 77 -0.96 -11.33 8.63
C MET A 77 -0.80 -11.60 7.13
N GLY A 78 -0.08 -10.72 6.43
CA GLY A 78 0.21 -10.86 5.00
C GLY A 78 -0.05 -9.58 4.21
N LYS A 79 0.47 -9.56 2.97
CA LYS A 79 0.48 -8.37 2.10
C LYS A 79 -0.89 -7.73 1.83
N ALA A 80 -1.96 -8.51 1.91
CA ALA A 80 -3.32 -8.04 1.64
C ALA A 80 -3.96 -7.35 2.86
N TYR A 81 -3.46 -7.60 4.06
CA TYR A 81 -4.08 -7.18 5.32
C TYR A 81 -3.22 -6.20 6.11
N ASP A 82 -1.89 -6.34 6.02
CA ASP A 82 -0.97 -5.53 6.79
C ASP A 82 -1.02 -4.07 6.35
N PRO A 83 -1.04 -3.11 7.28
CA PRO A 83 -0.97 -1.69 6.98
C PRO A 83 0.36 -1.33 6.30
N ALA A 84 0.42 -0.16 5.70
CA ALA A 84 1.69 0.41 5.26
C ALA A 84 2.60 0.64 6.48
N VAL A 85 3.83 0.12 6.43
CA VAL A 85 4.84 0.38 7.48
C VAL A 85 6.04 1.06 6.84
N ILE A 86 6.40 2.21 7.38
CA ILE A 86 7.55 3.02 6.92
C ILE A 86 8.49 3.24 8.09
N VAL A 87 9.79 3.20 7.79
CA VAL A 87 10.85 3.61 8.72
C VAL A 87 11.51 4.86 8.18
N ILE A 88 11.70 5.86 9.03
CA ILE A 88 12.51 7.04 8.78
C ILE A 88 13.66 7.01 9.78
N ASP A 89 14.91 7.24 9.36
CA ASP A 89 15.99 7.41 10.31
C ASP A 89 15.76 8.67 11.17
N GLU A 90 16.34 8.74 12.37
CA GLU A 90 16.03 9.82 13.30
C GLU A 90 16.33 11.22 12.77
N GLN A 91 17.31 11.35 11.85
CA GLN A 91 17.70 12.61 11.23
C GLN A 91 16.81 12.98 10.03
N GLY A 92 15.98 12.02 9.55
CA GLY A 92 15.12 12.22 8.39
C GLY A 92 15.87 12.24 7.07
N LYS A 93 16.96 11.48 6.95
CA LYS A 93 17.77 11.37 5.72
C LYS A 93 17.30 10.25 4.79
N PHE A 94 16.71 9.20 5.35
CA PHE A 94 16.25 8.02 4.62
C PHE A 94 14.81 7.72 4.97
N VAL A 95 14.00 7.40 3.96
CA VAL A 95 12.61 6.95 4.13
C VAL A 95 12.48 5.57 3.49
N ILE A 96 12.21 4.56 4.30
CA ILE A 96 12.27 3.15 3.93
C ILE A 96 10.88 2.54 4.06
N PRO A 97 10.16 2.23 2.96
CA PRO A 97 8.93 1.44 3.03
C PRO A 97 9.29 0.00 3.41
N LEU A 98 8.83 -0.43 4.59
CA LEU A 98 9.16 -1.74 5.15
C LEU A 98 8.14 -2.82 4.78
N LEU A 99 6.85 -2.49 4.82
CA LEU A 99 5.75 -3.41 4.53
C LEU A 99 4.70 -2.73 3.63
N SER A 100 4.00 -3.57 2.86
CA SER A 100 2.83 -3.19 2.04
C SER A 100 3.13 -2.07 1.04
N GLY A 101 4.25 -2.19 0.34
CA GLY A 101 4.77 -1.20 -0.61
C GLY A 101 3.74 -0.76 -1.64
N HIS A 102 3.14 -1.72 -2.35
CA HIS A 102 2.17 -1.46 -3.41
C HIS A 102 0.73 -1.39 -2.88
N LEU A 103 0.14 -2.51 -2.48
CA LEU A 103 -1.26 -2.58 -2.01
C LEU A 103 -1.53 -1.64 -0.82
N GLY A 104 -0.66 -1.63 0.18
CA GLY A 104 -0.75 -0.69 1.30
C GLY A 104 -0.39 0.75 0.92
N GLY A 105 0.38 0.95 -0.17
CA GLY A 105 0.81 2.26 -0.66
C GLY A 105 2.01 2.84 0.07
N ALA A 106 2.78 2.01 0.79
CA ALA A 106 3.95 2.48 1.54
C ALA A 106 5.00 3.13 0.62
N ASN A 107 5.21 2.63 -0.61
CA ASN A 107 6.16 3.22 -1.56
C ASN A 107 5.77 4.65 -1.93
N LYS A 108 4.50 4.87 -2.29
CA LYS A 108 4.02 6.22 -2.65
C LYS A 108 4.08 7.20 -1.47
N ILE A 109 3.73 6.74 -0.28
CA ILE A 109 3.82 7.56 0.93
C ILE A 109 5.29 7.86 1.27
N ALA A 110 6.19 6.88 1.08
CA ALA A 110 7.62 7.07 1.30
C ALA A 110 8.21 8.13 0.35
N GLU A 111 7.80 8.15 -0.92
CA GLU A 111 8.19 9.21 -1.87
C GLU A 111 7.72 10.60 -1.41
N ILE A 112 6.45 10.73 -0.99
CA ILE A 112 5.89 12.00 -0.49
C ILE A 112 6.67 12.48 0.73
N LEU A 113 6.91 11.59 1.70
CA LEU A 113 7.66 11.91 2.90
C LEU A 113 9.11 12.26 2.58
N ALA A 114 9.78 11.50 1.70
CA ALA A 114 11.15 11.77 1.31
C ALA A 114 11.29 13.12 0.61
N GLN A 115 10.41 13.44 -0.33
CA GLN A 115 10.40 14.73 -0.99
C GLN A 115 10.24 15.91 0.00
N GLY A 116 9.27 15.81 0.91
CA GLY A 116 9.02 16.90 1.87
C GLY A 116 10.07 17.02 2.98
N LEU A 117 10.75 15.93 3.33
CA LEU A 117 11.85 15.91 4.30
C LEU A 117 13.21 16.23 3.66
N GLN A 118 13.30 16.25 2.33
CA GLN A 118 14.56 16.28 1.56
C GLN A 118 15.43 15.06 1.86
N ALA A 119 14.78 13.91 1.96
CA ALA A 119 15.38 12.61 2.27
C ALA A 119 15.51 11.74 1.01
N VAL A 120 16.23 10.63 1.13
CA VAL A 120 16.35 9.62 0.10
C VAL A 120 15.29 8.53 0.33
N PRO A 121 14.36 8.28 -0.62
CA PRO A 121 13.46 7.13 -0.54
C PRO A 121 14.25 5.85 -0.89
N VAL A 122 14.16 4.82 -0.04
CA VAL A 122 14.85 3.54 -0.24
C VAL A 122 13.84 2.52 -0.74
N LEU A 123 13.45 2.63 -2.02
CA LEU A 123 12.52 1.72 -2.66
C LEU A 123 13.26 0.46 -3.11
N THR A 124 12.81 -0.72 -2.63
CA THR A 124 13.50 -2.00 -2.87
C THR A 124 12.65 -3.00 -3.65
N THR A 125 11.43 -2.63 -4.05
CA THR A 125 10.55 -3.50 -4.84
C THR A 125 11.05 -3.62 -6.28
N ALA A 126 11.12 -4.85 -6.79
CA ALA A 126 11.70 -5.12 -8.12
C ALA A 126 10.92 -4.44 -9.26
N THR A 127 9.61 -4.29 -9.13
CA THR A 127 8.74 -3.61 -10.10
C THR A 127 9.03 -2.13 -10.19
N ASP A 128 9.29 -1.45 -9.07
CA ASP A 128 9.65 -0.03 -9.07
C ASP A 128 11.05 0.19 -9.65
N GLY A 129 12.01 -0.68 -9.31
CA GLY A 129 13.38 -0.59 -9.83
C GLY A 129 13.50 -0.83 -11.34
N ARG A 130 12.56 -1.57 -11.96
CA ARG A 130 12.55 -1.89 -13.39
C ARG A 130 11.51 -1.14 -14.20
N GLN A 131 10.71 -0.28 -13.58
CA GLN A 131 9.62 0.49 -14.21
C GLN A 131 8.63 -0.40 -14.98
N VAL A 132 8.40 -1.64 -14.52
CA VAL A 132 7.39 -2.51 -15.10
C VAL A 132 6.00 -2.20 -14.53
N PHE A 133 4.97 -2.53 -15.30
CA PHE A 133 3.58 -2.33 -14.84
C PHE A 133 3.32 -3.11 -13.55
N ALA A 134 2.83 -2.40 -12.52
CA ALA A 134 2.45 -2.96 -11.24
C ALA A 134 0.92 -3.07 -11.16
N VAL A 135 0.39 -4.27 -11.40
CA VAL A 135 -1.06 -4.54 -11.49
C VAL A 135 -1.82 -4.17 -10.21
N ASP A 136 -1.23 -4.40 -9.06
CA ASP A 136 -1.79 -4.07 -7.75
C ASP A 136 -1.83 -2.55 -7.49
N THR A 137 -0.80 -1.82 -7.89
CA THR A 137 -0.76 -0.36 -7.85
C THR A 137 -1.82 0.24 -8.78
N TRP A 138 -1.94 -0.32 -9.98
CA TRP A 138 -2.97 0.09 -10.94
C TRP A 138 -4.38 -0.17 -10.41
N ALA A 139 -4.64 -1.36 -9.87
CA ALA A 139 -5.92 -1.73 -9.28
C ALA A 139 -6.33 -0.75 -8.15
N LYS A 140 -5.39 -0.37 -7.30
CA LYS A 140 -5.62 0.60 -6.24
C LYS A 140 -5.94 1.98 -6.78
N ALA A 141 -5.19 2.47 -7.77
CA ALA A 141 -5.41 3.77 -8.39
C ALA A 141 -6.79 3.87 -9.07
N HIS A 142 -7.32 2.75 -9.57
CA HIS A 142 -8.61 2.66 -10.23
C HIS A 142 -9.73 2.12 -9.33
N SER A 143 -9.52 2.11 -8.01
CA SER A 143 -10.52 1.66 -7.02
C SER A 143 -11.03 0.23 -7.27
N CYS A 144 -10.19 -0.66 -7.79
CA CYS A 144 -10.52 -2.07 -7.96
C CYS A 144 -10.15 -2.88 -6.71
N ALA A 145 -10.99 -3.85 -6.37
CA ALA A 145 -10.64 -4.92 -5.45
C ALA A 145 -9.84 -5.99 -6.22
N VAL A 146 -8.83 -6.55 -5.58
CA VAL A 146 -8.04 -7.68 -6.07
C VAL A 146 -8.54 -8.92 -5.35
N LEU A 147 -9.06 -9.93 -6.07
CA LEU A 147 -9.66 -11.10 -5.44
C LEU A 147 -8.63 -12.16 -5.07
N GLU A 148 -7.64 -12.40 -5.93
CA GLU A 148 -6.58 -13.39 -5.71
C GLU A 148 -5.22 -12.69 -5.52
N PRO A 149 -4.96 -12.07 -4.36
CA PRO A 149 -3.72 -11.31 -4.15
C PRO A 149 -2.46 -12.18 -4.25
N GLU A 150 -2.58 -13.49 -4.06
CA GLU A 150 -1.51 -14.47 -4.27
C GLU A 150 -1.13 -14.63 -5.75
N HIS A 151 -2.01 -14.29 -6.70
CA HIS A 151 -1.72 -14.35 -8.14
C HIS A 151 -0.96 -13.12 -8.64
N ILE A 152 -0.88 -12.04 -7.87
CA ILE A 152 -0.07 -10.86 -8.21
C ILE A 152 1.39 -11.26 -8.53
N LYS A 153 1.94 -12.24 -7.80
CA LYS A 153 3.30 -12.73 -8.01
C LYS A 153 3.53 -13.33 -9.40
N TYR A 154 2.52 -13.98 -9.98
CA TYR A 154 2.63 -14.59 -11.32
C TYR A 154 2.60 -13.51 -12.39
N VAL A 155 1.66 -12.55 -12.30
CA VAL A 155 1.57 -11.40 -13.21
C VAL A 155 2.85 -10.55 -13.16
N SER A 156 3.27 -10.13 -11.96
CA SER A 156 4.49 -9.33 -11.77
C SER A 156 5.74 -10.10 -12.15
N GLY A 157 5.81 -11.41 -11.85
CA GLY A 157 6.93 -12.28 -12.21
C GLY A 157 7.09 -12.41 -13.73
N ALA A 158 6.00 -12.62 -14.46
CA ALA A 158 6.01 -12.67 -15.92
C ALA A 158 6.52 -11.36 -16.52
N LEU A 159 6.01 -10.22 -16.05
CA LEU A 159 6.47 -8.90 -16.50
C LEU A 159 7.95 -8.65 -16.20
N LEU A 160 8.43 -9.07 -15.03
CA LEU A 160 9.84 -8.94 -14.66
C LEU A 160 10.78 -9.82 -15.51
N ARG A 161 10.26 -10.92 -16.08
CA ARG A 161 10.99 -11.76 -17.04
C ARG A 161 10.89 -11.26 -18.49
N GLY A 162 10.08 -10.20 -18.73
CA GLY A 162 9.80 -9.70 -20.09
C GLY A 162 8.80 -10.58 -20.87
N GLU A 163 8.05 -11.42 -20.18
CA GLU A 163 7.00 -12.26 -20.77
C GLU A 163 5.70 -11.44 -20.95
N THR A 164 4.88 -11.88 -21.89
CA THR A 164 3.58 -11.27 -22.15
C THR A 164 2.57 -11.68 -21.08
N VAL A 165 1.84 -10.69 -20.55
CA VAL A 165 0.72 -10.85 -19.63
C VAL A 165 -0.57 -10.54 -20.36
N GLY A 166 -1.57 -11.41 -20.26
CA GLY A 166 -2.87 -11.22 -20.87
C GLY A 166 -3.76 -10.28 -20.07
N VAL A 167 -4.58 -9.47 -20.76
CA VAL A 167 -5.65 -8.70 -20.14
C VAL A 167 -6.97 -8.93 -20.83
N ARG A 168 -8.04 -9.10 -20.05
CA ARG A 168 -9.44 -9.06 -20.49
C ARG A 168 -10.20 -8.01 -19.70
N SER A 169 -10.93 -7.15 -20.37
CA SER A 169 -11.73 -6.11 -19.74
C SER A 169 -13.17 -6.16 -20.24
N ALA A 170 -14.11 -6.04 -19.32
CA ALA A 170 -15.52 -5.80 -19.63
C ALA A 170 -15.81 -4.35 -20.01
N PHE A 171 -14.79 -3.47 -19.90
CA PHE A 171 -14.86 -2.05 -20.21
C PHE A 171 -13.94 -1.72 -21.38
N PRO A 172 -14.23 -0.65 -22.14
CA PRO A 172 -13.29 -0.12 -23.12
C PRO A 172 -11.93 0.19 -22.45
N ILE A 173 -10.85 -0.10 -23.15
CA ILE A 173 -9.49 0.27 -22.74
C ILE A 173 -9.07 1.43 -23.62
N ASP A 174 -8.89 2.60 -23.03
CA ASP A 174 -8.43 3.79 -23.73
C ASP A 174 -6.91 3.95 -23.59
N GLY A 175 -6.26 4.36 -24.67
CA GLY A 175 -4.83 4.61 -24.71
C GLY A 175 -3.99 3.38 -25.05
N LEU A 176 -2.67 3.51 -24.85
CA LEU A 176 -1.70 2.46 -25.13
C LEU A 176 -1.59 1.52 -23.91
N LEU A 177 -1.59 0.22 -24.18
CA LEU A 177 -1.28 -0.77 -23.16
C LEU A 177 0.17 -0.62 -22.68
N PRO A 178 0.44 -0.84 -21.37
CA PRO A 178 1.81 -0.92 -20.88
C PRO A 178 2.62 -2.00 -21.61
N ALA A 179 3.94 -1.86 -21.62
CA ALA A 179 4.83 -2.85 -22.23
C ALA A 179 4.57 -4.25 -21.65
N HIS A 180 4.57 -5.26 -22.53
CA HIS A 180 4.32 -6.67 -22.21
C HIS A 180 2.89 -6.98 -21.72
N ILE A 181 1.93 -6.07 -21.90
CA ILE A 181 0.49 -6.37 -21.68
C ILE A 181 -0.20 -6.43 -23.03
N ASP A 182 -0.97 -7.49 -23.26
CA ASP A 182 -1.65 -7.75 -24.52
C ASP A 182 -3.08 -8.26 -24.26
N LEU A 183 -3.97 -7.96 -25.22
CA LEU A 183 -5.35 -8.47 -25.26
C LEU A 183 -5.42 -9.94 -25.73
N LYS A 184 -4.29 -10.58 -25.98
CA LYS A 184 -4.21 -11.97 -26.42
C LYS A 184 -4.60 -12.96 -25.34
N ASN A 185 -5.13 -14.12 -25.76
CA ASN A 185 -5.72 -15.12 -24.88
C ASN A 185 -4.78 -16.32 -24.57
N ASP A 186 -3.57 -16.31 -25.08
CA ASP A 186 -2.59 -17.40 -25.00
C ASP A 186 -1.50 -17.19 -23.95
N ALA A 187 -1.62 -16.11 -23.16
CA ALA A 187 -0.70 -15.88 -22.04
C ALA A 187 -0.97 -16.84 -20.88
N GLU A 188 0.09 -17.35 -20.23
CA GLU A 188 -0.02 -18.20 -19.05
C GLU A 188 -0.59 -17.44 -17.85
N SER A 189 -0.17 -16.19 -17.67
CA SER A 189 -0.61 -15.31 -16.58
C SER A 189 -1.33 -14.10 -17.14
N GLY A 190 -2.37 -13.65 -16.43
CA GLY A 190 -3.12 -12.48 -16.85
C GLY A 190 -4.06 -11.95 -15.79
N PHE A 191 -4.76 -10.86 -16.13
CA PHE A 191 -5.78 -10.30 -15.26
C PHE A 191 -7.04 -9.93 -16.02
N THR A 192 -8.16 -9.93 -15.30
CA THR A 192 -9.45 -9.48 -15.81
C THR A 192 -9.88 -8.19 -15.12
N ILE A 193 -10.60 -7.33 -15.81
CA ILE A 193 -11.22 -6.13 -15.25
C ILE A 193 -12.72 -6.23 -15.51
N GLY A 194 -13.52 -6.42 -14.46
CA GLY A 194 -14.96 -6.60 -14.62
C GLY A 194 -15.65 -7.04 -13.35
N PHE A 195 -16.95 -7.28 -13.45
CA PHE A 195 -17.79 -7.72 -12.31
C PHE A 195 -17.99 -9.24 -12.26
N HIS A 196 -17.71 -9.95 -13.36
CA HIS A 196 -17.82 -11.39 -13.47
C HIS A 196 -16.47 -12.04 -13.18
N THR A 197 -16.47 -12.96 -12.22
CA THR A 197 -15.25 -13.60 -11.71
C THR A 197 -15.22 -15.11 -11.93
N ASP A 198 -16.24 -15.64 -12.62
CA ASP A 198 -16.36 -17.09 -12.88
C ASP A 198 -15.41 -17.58 -13.99
N ALA A 199 -14.95 -16.68 -14.86
CA ALA A 199 -14.08 -17.01 -15.97
C ALA A 199 -12.61 -16.98 -15.55
N GLN A 200 -11.90 -18.08 -15.83
CA GLN A 200 -10.44 -18.21 -15.62
C GLN A 200 -9.72 -18.26 -16.99
N PRO A 201 -9.60 -17.09 -17.69
CA PRO A 201 -9.06 -17.08 -19.05
C PRO A 201 -7.57 -17.38 -19.15
N PHE A 202 -6.84 -17.39 -18.04
CA PHE A 202 -5.41 -17.66 -17.95
C PHE A 202 -5.17 -18.73 -16.89
N ALA A 203 -4.08 -19.48 -16.98
CA ALA A 203 -3.70 -20.46 -15.96
C ALA A 203 -3.54 -19.81 -14.57
N HIS A 204 -3.04 -18.56 -14.56
CA HIS A 204 -2.98 -17.71 -13.38
C HIS A 204 -3.79 -16.44 -13.65
N THR A 205 -5.09 -16.49 -13.39
CA THR A 205 -5.99 -15.34 -13.56
C THR A 205 -6.04 -14.53 -12.27
N LEU A 206 -5.93 -13.19 -12.39
CA LEU A 206 -6.13 -12.21 -11.33
C LEU A 206 -7.38 -11.38 -11.65
N HIS A 207 -8.38 -11.38 -10.78
CA HIS A 207 -9.60 -10.61 -10.99
C HIS A 207 -9.48 -9.23 -10.33
N LEU A 208 -9.64 -8.18 -11.13
CA LEU A 208 -9.74 -6.78 -10.68
C LEU A 208 -11.21 -6.35 -10.78
N VAL A 209 -11.86 -6.23 -9.64
CA VAL A 209 -13.29 -5.91 -9.57
C VAL A 209 -13.46 -4.45 -9.18
N PRO A 210 -14.00 -3.59 -10.07
CA PRO A 210 -14.27 -2.19 -9.74
C PRO A 210 -15.20 -2.08 -8.54
N ARG A 211 -14.87 -1.21 -7.58
CA ARG A 211 -15.72 -0.91 -6.44
C ARG A 211 -16.78 0.10 -6.88
N ILE A 212 -18.06 -0.29 -6.83
CA ILE A 212 -19.21 0.54 -7.15
C ILE A 212 -20.09 0.71 -5.93
N ALA A 213 -20.73 1.88 -5.81
CA ALA A 213 -21.75 2.12 -4.82
C ALA A 213 -23.12 2.03 -5.48
N TYR A 214 -24.04 1.25 -4.92
CA TYR A 214 -25.45 1.25 -5.33
C TYR A 214 -26.21 2.27 -4.49
N LEU A 215 -26.81 3.27 -5.15
CA LEU A 215 -27.73 4.22 -4.53
C LEU A 215 -29.15 3.78 -4.84
N GLY A 216 -29.89 3.27 -3.86
CA GLY A 216 -31.30 3.03 -3.93
C GLY A 216 -32.06 4.33 -3.63
N ILE A 217 -32.75 4.90 -4.62
CA ILE A 217 -33.66 6.03 -4.42
C ILE A 217 -35.07 5.43 -4.29
N GLY A 218 -35.56 5.36 -3.03
CA GLY A 218 -36.96 4.99 -2.73
C GLY A 218 -37.83 6.24 -2.75
N CYS A 219 -38.90 6.25 -3.53
CA CYS A 219 -39.97 7.24 -3.40
C CYS A 219 -41.23 6.59 -2.82
N ARG A 220 -41.98 7.32 -1.99
CA ARG A 220 -43.31 6.88 -1.57
C ARG A 220 -44.28 6.88 -2.75
N LYS A 221 -45.08 5.83 -2.88
CA LYS A 221 -46.14 5.73 -3.88
C LYS A 221 -47.07 6.95 -3.72
N GLY A 222 -47.12 7.84 -4.75
CA GLY A 222 -47.96 9.02 -4.77
C GLY A 222 -47.28 10.38 -4.59
N THR A 223 -45.94 10.43 -4.61
CA THR A 223 -45.21 11.70 -4.81
C THR A 223 -44.91 11.87 -6.30
N SER A 224 -45.68 12.76 -6.93
CA SER A 224 -45.38 13.30 -8.28
C SER A 224 -44.34 14.39 -8.18
#